data_7f255968c953ec4b7aca101c581fe4f7
#
_entry.id   7f255968c953ec4b7aca101c581fe4f7
#
_cell.length_a   1.000
_cell.length_b   1.000
_cell.length_c   1.000
_cell.angle_alpha   90.00
_cell.angle_beta   90.00
_cell.angle_gamma   90.00
#
_symmetry.space_group_name_H-M   'P 1'
#
loop_
_entity.id
_entity.type
_entity.pdbx_description
1 polymer ?
#
loop_
_entity_poly.entity_id
_entity_poly.type
_entity_poly.pdbx_seq_one_letter_code
_entity_poly.pdbx_strand_id
1 'polypeptide(L)'
;MFRRITLVLLALAVFAAACNGGADEPTETSPPTTSTTTTSTTSTTLPPTTTTIPFTVEGAPEGLAATVEAFYAYASGESTTAPAAPEQVVAAITPGDVDTPKTGTASVAAFKEQALAVVEMGSDLFLSLDDGEGWRIVGGEWPSLSLTAYYGPTPRLIAVVGSDARPGQTVEATRADSIHFVGLGASGNAAIVGLPRDSYVPVSGYGRQKITNSLSLGGPDTMMATFRDLTGLPLEGYVLTGFRGFQNLINDVLGAVSVKVPFNISDRWAKAYLNAGRQDLDGAQALGFSRARKTVPGGDFTRSKHQGMILISALAVVQHLGVSAIPQLMEAAEPHLSTNLTTEQLLTFSAKAVAADVGAIDNVVAPGSPGRAGSASVVYLSNAVDQLWADLENGYLSD
;
A
#
# COMPACT_ATOMS: atom_id res chain seq x y z
N MET A 1 1.63 -24.72 -18.28
CA MET A 1 1.42 -25.20 -16.92
C MET A 1 2.73 -25.26 -16.12
N PHE A 2 3.74 -24.45 -16.45
CA PHE A 2 5.09 -24.50 -15.86
C PHE A 2 5.63 -23.11 -15.42
N ARG A 3 4.75 -22.10 -15.22
CA ARG A 3 5.18 -20.72 -14.88
C ARG A 3 4.73 -20.22 -13.50
N ARG A 4 4.07 -21.08 -12.70
CA ARG A 4 3.56 -20.72 -11.36
C ARG A 4 4.38 -21.25 -10.18
N ILE A 5 5.49 -21.94 -10.42
CA ILE A 5 6.30 -22.60 -9.37
C ILE A 5 7.53 -21.77 -8.97
N THR A 6 7.93 -20.78 -9.75
CA THR A 6 9.20 -20.05 -9.52
C THR A 6 9.08 -18.89 -8.54
N LEU A 7 7.88 -18.38 -8.26
CA LEU A 7 7.71 -17.24 -7.31
C LEU A 7 7.54 -17.68 -5.84
N VAL A 8 7.23 -18.93 -5.57
CA VAL A 8 7.09 -19.48 -4.22
C VAL A 8 8.44 -19.90 -3.60
N LEU A 9 9.46 -20.09 -4.42
CA LEU A 9 10.79 -20.56 -3.97
C LEU A 9 11.78 -19.46 -3.61
N LEU A 10 11.51 -18.20 -3.90
CA LEU A 10 12.39 -17.08 -3.52
C LEU A 10 12.15 -16.58 -2.09
N ALA A 11 10.98 -16.82 -1.51
CA ALA A 11 10.66 -16.46 -0.13
C ALA A 11 11.19 -17.47 0.92
N LEU A 12 11.64 -18.65 0.49
CA LEU A 12 12.18 -19.72 1.37
C LEU A 12 13.71 -19.79 1.43
N ALA A 13 14.45 -18.97 0.68
CA ALA A 13 15.92 -19.06 0.58
C ALA A 13 16.69 -18.19 1.58
N VAL A 14 16.04 -17.44 2.46
CA VAL A 14 16.71 -16.52 3.43
C VAL A 14 16.82 -17.12 4.85
N PHE A 15 16.35 -18.34 5.11
CA PHE A 15 16.36 -18.93 6.45
C PHE A 15 17.27 -20.16 6.63
N ALA A 16 18.38 -20.28 5.87
CA ALA A 16 19.33 -21.38 6.09
C ALA A 16 20.78 -20.93 5.93
N ALA A 17 21.30 -20.08 6.83
CA ALA A 17 22.74 -19.89 7.01
C ALA A 17 23.05 -19.31 8.39
N ALA A 18 22.93 -20.13 9.43
CA ALA A 18 23.67 -19.94 10.68
C ALA A 18 23.86 -21.27 11.38
N CYS A 19 25.10 -21.66 11.49
CA CYS A 19 25.74 -22.70 12.33
C CYS A 19 26.42 -23.81 11.53
N ASN A 20 27.70 -23.75 11.28
CA ASN A 20 28.71 -24.52 12.03
C ASN A 20 30.13 -24.12 11.60
N GLY A 21 30.98 -23.89 12.58
CA GLY A 21 32.40 -23.63 12.42
C GLY A 21 33.21 -24.93 12.31
N GLY A 22 34.45 -24.81 11.83
CA GLY A 22 35.44 -25.86 11.85
C GLY A 22 36.67 -25.45 11.01
N ALA A 23 37.74 -25.19 11.69
CA ALA A 23 39.06 -24.84 11.17
C ALA A 23 39.72 -25.94 10.35
N ASP A 24 40.57 -25.57 9.39
CA ASP A 24 41.96 -26.00 9.32
C ASP A 24 42.68 -25.29 8.17
N GLU A 25 43.78 -24.63 8.51
CA GLU A 25 44.90 -24.16 7.69
C GLU A 25 46.01 -25.22 7.69
N PRO A 26 47.18 -25.10 7.00
CA PRO A 26 47.56 -24.45 5.75
C PRO A 26 48.41 -25.39 4.85
N THR A 27 48.76 -24.95 3.63
CA THR A 27 50.07 -25.33 3.08
C THR A 27 50.56 -24.30 2.03
N GLU A 28 51.68 -23.70 2.33
CA GLU A 28 52.50 -22.90 1.42
C GLU A 28 53.08 -23.72 0.28
N THR A 29 53.25 -23.08 -0.89
CA THR A 29 54.38 -23.38 -1.77
C THR A 29 54.74 -22.15 -2.62
N SER A 30 55.94 -21.71 -2.47
CA SER A 30 56.60 -20.59 -3.14
C SER A 30 57.07 -20.91 -4.57
N PRO A 31 57.60 -19.91 -5.33
CA PRO A 31 57.45 -19.74 -6.77
C PRO A 31 58.64 -20.25 -7.59
N PRO A 32 58.57 -20.16 -8.92
CA PRO A 32 59.80 -20.03 -9.69
C PRO A 32 59.92 -18.67 -10.39
N THR A 33 61.04 -18.13 -10.25
CA THR A 33 61.68 -17.03 -10.94
C THR A 33 61.75 -17.25 -12.45
N THR A 34 61.47 -16.21 -13.27
CA THR A 34 62.13 -16.12 -14.58
C THR A 34 61.99 -14.75 -15.26
N SER A 35 63.13 -14.20 -15.52
CA SER A 35 63.63 -13.43 -16.69
C SER A 35 62.83 -12.26 -17.27
N THR A 36 63.44 -11.11 -17.05
CA THR A 36 63.27 -9.82 -17.70
C THR A 36 63.59 -9.88 -19.19
N THR A 37 62.63 -9.51 -20.04
CA THR A 37 62.91 -9.05 -21.40
C THR A 37 62.37 -7.64 -21.55
N THR A 38 63.30 -6.67 -21.65
CA THR A 38 63.01 -5.26 -21.87
C THR A 38 62.63 -5.06 -23.33
N THR A 39 61.36 -4.82 -23.62
CA THR A 39 60.92 -4.29 -24.91
C THR A 39 60.48 -2.85 -24.73
N SER A 40 61.25 -1.91 -25.29
CA SER A 40 60.83 -0.50 -25.40
C SER A 40 59.60 -0.38 -26.29
N THR A 41 58.46 -0.11 -25.70
CA THR A 41 57.25 0.28 -26.42
C THR A 41 57.05 1.79 -26.28
N THR A 42 57.07 2.45 -27.40
CA THR A 42 56.70 3.86 -27.56
C THR A 42 55.23 4.01 -27.11
N SER A 43 55.03 4.68 -25.99
CA SER A 43 53.66 4.95 -25.44
C SER A 43 53.00 6.01 -26.31
N THR A 44 52.14 5.59 -27.22
CA THR A 44 51.14 6.47 -27.83
C THR A 44 50.02 6.63 -26.80
N THR A 45 50.02 7.78 -26.12
CA THR A 45 48.94 8.15 -25.18
C THR A 45 47.66 8.34 -26.01
N LEU A 46 46.80 7.32 -26.06
CA LEU A 46 45.44 7.49 -26.50
C LEU A 46 44.74 8.44 -25.52
N PRO A 47 43.88 9.38 -25.99
CA PRO A 47 43.09 10.19 -25.09
C PRO A 47 42.24 9.25 -24.20
N PRO A 48 41.99 9.63 -22.94
CA PRO A 48 41.15 8.82 -22.07
C PRO A 48 39.81 8.63 -22.74
N THR A 49 39.46 7.39 -23.08
CA THR A 49 38.14 7.03 -23.52
C THR A 49 37.26 7.19 -22.29
N THR A 50 36.54 8.29 -22.17
CA THR A 50 35.50 8.45 -21.17
C THR A 50 34.43 7.40 -21.50
N THR A 51 34.42 6.30 -20.78
CA THR A 51 33.37 5.29 -20.89
C THR A 51 32.12 5.90 -20.28
N THR A 52 31.28 6.49 -21.10
CA THR A 52 29.94 6.95 -20.66
C THR A 52 29.15 5.72 -20.29
N ILE A 53 28.75 5.58 -19.03
CA ILE A 53 27.83 4.53 -18.59
C ILE A 53 26.47 4.83 -19.22
N PRO A 54 25.92 3.92 -20.03
CA PRO A 54 24.61 4.16 -20.65
C PRO A 54 23.53 4.19 -19.57
N PHE A 55 22.51 5.02 -19.77
CA PHE A 55 21.33 5.04 -18.94
C PHE A 55 20.54 3.75 -19.16
N THR A 56 20.29 2.98 -18.12
CA THR A 56 19.59 1.69 -18.21
C THR A 56 18.67 1.48 -17.01
N VAL A 57 17.47 0.98 -17.30
CA VAL A 57 16.49 0.54 -16.29
C VAL A 57 16.14 -0.91 -16.57
N GLU A 58 16.68 -1.83 -15.76
CA GLU A 58 16.42 -3.27 -15.91
C GLU A 58 14.94 -3.56 -15.65
N GLY A 59 14.31 -4.38 -16.49
CA GLY A 59 12.90 -4.72 -16.40
C GLY A 59 11.94 -3.66 -16.92
N ALA A 60 12.44 -2.51 -17.41
CA ALA A 60 11.59 -1.48 -17.97
C ALA A 60 11.04 -1.88 -19.35
N PRO A 61 9.73 -1.74 -19.61
CA PRO A 61 9.17 -1.83 -20.94
C PRO A 61 9.59 -0.64 -21.80
N GLU A 62 9.29 -0.73 -23.11
CA GLU A 62 9.58 0.34 -24.05
C GLU A 62 8.98 1.68 -23.58
N GLY A 63 9.77 2.76 -23.69
CA GLY A 63 9.38 4.12 -23.31
C GLY A 63 9.56 4.47 -21.82
N LEU A 64 9.49 3.50 -20.88
CA LEU A 64 9.61 3.81 -19.45
C LEU A 64 10.99 4.36 -19.09
N ALA A 65 12.06 3.70 -19.55
CA ALA A 65 13.43 4.17 -19.32
C ALA A 65 13.66 5.58 -19.89
N ALA A 66 13.15 5.84 -21.08
CA ALA A 66 13.23 7.17 -21.71
C ALA A 66 12.48 8.26 -20.93
N THR A 67 11.34 7.91 -20.32
CA THR A 67 10.56 8.83 -19.47
C THR A 67 11.36 9.23 -18.22
N VAL A 68 12.01 8.27 -17.58
CA VAL A 68 12.86 8.51 -16.39
C VAL A 68 14.14 9.28 -16.78
N GLU A 69 14.76 8.93 -17.90
CA GLU A 69 15.94 9.65 -18.43
C GLU A 69 15.59 11.11 -18.76
N ALA A 70 14.44 11.38 -19.38
CA ALA A 70 13.97 12.74 -19.67
C ALA A 70 13.78 13.58 -18.40
N PHE A 71 13.36 12.96 -17.29
CA PHE A 71 13.23 13.64 -16.01
C PHE A 71 14.60 14.11 -15.49
N TYR A 72 15.61 13.24 -15.53
CA TYR A 72 16.96 13.60 -15.12
C TYR A 72 17.64 14.60 -16.08
N ALA A 73 17.41 14.46 -17.39
CA ALA A 73 17.94 15.42 -18.37
C ALA A 73 17.38 16.83 -18.17
N TYR A 74 16.12 16.94 -17.73
CA TYR A 74 15.55 18.21 -17.33
C TYR A 74 16.15 18.74 -16.02
N ALA A 75 16.30 17.87 -15.02
CA ALA A 75 16.86 18.23 -13.71
C ALA A 75 18.35 18.64 -13.80
N SER A 76 19.13 18.02 -14.69
CA SER A 76 20.54 18.38 -14.92
C SER A 76 20.71 19.63 -15.82
N GLY A 77 19.64 20.12 -16.44
CA GLY A 77 19.70 21.23 -17.40
C GLY A 77 20.18 20.82 -18.80
N GLU A 78 20.36 19.51 -19.06
CA GLU A 78 20.66 18.99 -20.40
C GLU A 78 19.49 19.13 -21.36
N SER A 79 18.26 19.20 -20.84
CA SER A 79 17.03 19.42 -21.58
C SER A 79 16.24 20.59 -21.02
N THR A 80 15.61 21.38 -21.91
CA THR A 80 14.63 22.42 -21.56
C THR A 80 13.20 21.95 -21.69
N THR A 81 12.99 20.72 -22.20
CA THR A 81 11.66 20.13 -22.35
C THR A 81 11.22 19.54 -21.02
N ALA A 82 10.09 20.03 -20.49
CA ALA A 82 9.53 19.51 -19.26
C ALA A 82 9.17 18.02 -19.40
N PRO A 83 9.53 17.17 -18.41
CA PRO A 83 9.20 15.75 -18.45
C PRO A 83 7.70 15.53 -18.23
N ALA A 84 7.20 14.36 -18.64
CA ALA A 84 5.83 13.91 -18.35
C ALA A 84 5.71 13.53 -16.85
N ALA A 85 5.56 14.53 -15.98
CA ALA A 85 5.48 14.41 -14.55
C ALA A 85 4.50 15.44 -13.96
N PRO A 86 4.05 15.30 -12.71
CA PRO A 86 3.15 16.26 -12.07
C PRO A 86 3.72 17.69 -12.10
N GLU A 87 2.88 18.65 -12.43
CA GLU A 87 3.28 20.06 -12.56
C GLU A 87 4.01 20.59 -11.32
N GLN A 88 3.54 20.22 -10.12
CA GLN A 88 4.15 20.64 -8.86
C GLN A 88 5.59 20.09 -8.71
N VAL A 89 5.83 18.86 -9.20
CA VAL A 89 7.16 18.24 -9.16
C VAL A 89 8.08 18.95 -10.16
N VAL A 90 7.62 19.16 -11.38
CA VAL A 90 8.38 19.88 -12.43
C VAL A 90 8.72 21.28 -11.97
N ALA A 91 7.76 22.01 -11.40
CA ALA A 91 7.97 23.37 -10.88
C ALA A 91 8.95 23.46 -9.70
N ALA A 92 9.13 22.37 -8.96
CA ALA A 92 10.08 22.30 -7.85
C ALA A 92 11.52 22.00 -8.30
N ILE A 93 11.72 21.50 -9.53
CA ILE A 93 13.04 21.22 -10.07
C ILE A 93 13.75 22.54 -10.38
N THR A 94 14.95 22.70 -9.81
CA THR A 94 15.87 23.77 -10.21
C THR A 94 16.96 23.11 -11.05
N PRO A 95 16.99 23.29 -12.38
CA PRO A 95 18.02 22.68 -13.22
C PRO A 95 19.43 23.09 -12.82
N GLY A 96 20.33 22.12 -12.75
CA GLY A 96 21.71 22.36 -12.32
C GLY A 96 22.60 21.13 -12.49
N ASP A 97 23.84 21.25 -12.02
CA ASP A 97 24.80 20.15 -12.03
C ASP A 97 24.43 19.15 -10.90
N VAL A 98 23.77 18.07 -11.26
CA VAL A 98 23.34 17.02 -10.35
C VAL A 98 23.91 15.68 -10.77
N ASP A 99 24.38 14.91 -9.79
CA ASP A 99 24.85 13.55 -10.01
C ASP A 99 23.64 12.61 -10.17
N THR A 100 23.24 12.38 -11.42
CA THR A 100 22.06 11.55 -11.72
C THR A 100 22.45 10.08 -11.82
N PRO A 101 21.68 9.16 -11.17
CA PRO A 101 21.87 7.73 -11.35
C PRO A 101 21.73 7.32 -12.82
N LYS A 102 22.57 6.39 -13.25
CA LYS A 102 22.56 5.90 -14.65
C LYS A 102 21.97 4.49 -14.77
N THR A 103 21.84 3.77 -13.66
CA THR A 103 21.30 2.40 -13.66
C THR A 103 20.23 2.26 -12.61
N GLY A 104 19.18 1.51 -12.92
CA GLY A 104 18.09 1.22 -12.03
C GLY A 104 17.33 -0.03 -12.40
N THR A 105 16.26 -0.30 -11.66
CA THR A 105 15.37 -1.45 -11.86
C THR A 105 13.92 -1.01 -11.90
N ALA A 106 13.11 -1.68 -12.71
CA ALA A 106 11.67 -1.45 -12.78
C ALA A 106 10.90 -2.69 -12.37
N SER A 107 9.89 -2.49 -11.57
CA SER A 107 8.86 -3.46 -11.22
C SER A 107 7.57 -3.04 -11.93
N VAL A 108 7.04 -3.88 -12.80
CA VAL A 108 5.93 -3.53 -13.71
C VAL A 108 4.82 -4.56 -13.62
N ALA A 109 3.58 -4.08 -13.61
CA ALA A 109 2.37 -4.91 -13.64
C ALA A 109 1.24 -4.16 -14.34
N ALA A 110 0.03 -4.74 -14.34
CA ALA A 110 -1.16 -4.08 -14.86
C ALA A 110 -2.25 -4.01 -13.77
N PHE A 111 -3.05 -2.94 -13.81
CA PHE A 111 -4.25 -2.78 -13.00
C PHE A 111 -5.30 -2.04 -13.83
N LYS A 112 -6.51 -2.60 -13.92
CA LYS A 112 -7.60 -2.06 -14.77
C LYS A 112 -7.14 -1.75 -16.21
N GLU A 113 -6.41 -2.70 -16.80
CA GLU A 113 -5.87 -2.60 -18.17
C GLU A 113 -4.80 -1.50 -18.38
N GLN A 114 -4.40 -0.77 -17.35
CA GLN A 114 -3.32 0.22 -17.39
C GLN A 114 -2.02 -0.40 -16.88
N ALA A 115 -0.91 -0.18 -17.59
CA ALA A 115 0.40 -0.57 -17.09
C ALA A 115 0.88 0.42 -16.03
N LEU A 116 1.42 -0.10 -14.94
CA LEU A 116 1.99 0.69 -13.85
C LEU A 116 3.37 0.18 -13.48
N ALA A 117 4.22 1.08 -13.04
CA ALA A 117 5.58 0.76 -12.68
C ALA A 117 6.05 1.51 -11.43
N VAL A 118 6.91 0.84 -10.68
CA VAL A 118 7.80 1.45 -9.70
C VAL A 118 9.21 1.31 -10.23
N VAL A 119 9.94 2.42 -10.38
CA VAL A 119 11.33 2.43 -10.84
C VAL A 119 12.21 2.93 -9.71
N GLU A 120 13.25 2.16 -9.39
CA GLU A 120 14.28 2.52 -8.41
C GLU A 120 15.57 2.90 -9.15
N MET A 121 16.06 4.13 -8.91
CA MET A 121 17.28 4.69 -9.51
C MET A 121 18.19 5.19 -8.39
N GLY A 122 19.09 4.35 -7.91
CA GLY A 122 19.90 4.68 -6.73
C GLY A 122 19.03 4.91 -5.49
N SER A 123 18.98 6.14 -4.99
CA SER A 123 18.12 6.54 -3.88
C SER A 123 16.75 7.07 -4.32
N ASP A 124 16.55 7.25 -5.62
CA ASP A 124 15.34 7.84 -6.16
C ASP A 124 14.30 6.78 -6.53
N LEU A 125 13.05 7.15 -6.37
CA LEU A 125 11.89 6.31 -6.65
C LEU A 125 10.95 7.05 -7.61
N PHE A 126 10.52 6.36 -8.65
CA PHE A 126 9.50 6.86 -9.57
C PHE A 126 8.29 5.94 -9.56
N LEU A 127 7.13 6.52 -9.42
CA LEU A 127 5.84 5.88 -9.68
C LEU A 127 5.38 6.32 -11.07
N SER A 128 5.19 5.36 -11.95
CA SER A 128 4.87 5.64 -13.35
C SER A 128 3.64 4.86 -13.81
N LEU A 129 2.93 5.43 -14.77
CA LEU A 129 1.72 4.88 -15.35
C LEU A 129 1.75 5.05 -16.87
N ASP A 130 1.30 4.03 -17.61
CA ASP A 130 0.98 4.11 -19.03
C ASP A 130 -0.52 3.86 -19.21
N ASP A 131 -1.21 4.84 -19.74
CA ASP A 131 -2.65 4.80 -20.03
C ASP A 131 -2.95 4.58 -21.54
N GLY A 132 -1.93 4.22 -22.32
CA GLY A 132 -1.97 3.99 -23.75
C GLY A 132 -1.50 5.18 -24.59
N GLU A 133 -1.22 6.34 -23.97
CA GLU A 133 -0.60 7.51 -24.60
C GLU A 133 0.92 7.58 -24.35
N GLY A 134 1.44 6.66 -23.53
CA GLY A 134 2.83 6.56 -23.14
C GLY A 134 3.05 6.67 -21.64
N TRP A 135 4.28 6.39 -21.22
CA TRP A 135 4.64 6.46 -19.81
C TRP A 135 4.71 7.89 -19.29
N ARG A 136 4.18 8.11 -18.11
CA ARG A 136 4.31 9.36 -17.34
C ARG A 136 4.61 9.07 -15.88
N ILE A 137 5.35 9.94 -15.24
CA ILE A 137 5.60 9.91 -13.80
C ILE A 137 4.36 10.45 -13.10
N VAL A 138 3.88 9.77 -12.07
CA VAL A 138 2.69 10.18 -11.29
C VAL A 138 3.02 10.49 -9.83
N GLY A 139 4.24 10.18 -9.41
CA GLY A 139 4.74 10.45 -8.07
C GLY A 139 6.13 9.86 -7.84
N GLY A 140 6.64 9.99 -6.63
CA GLY A 140 7.93 9.42 -6.27
C GLY A 140 8.65 10.15 -5.16
N GLU A 141 9.90 9.75 -4.97
CA GLU A 141 10.89 10.37 -4.07
C GLU A 141 12.18 10.60 -4.86
N TRP A 142 12.77 11.76 -4.72
CA TRP A 142 14.00 12.12 -5.45
C TRP A 142 15.04 12.76 -4.53
N PRO A 143 15.59 11.99 -3.58
CA PRO A 143 16.62 12.48 -2.66
C PRO A 143 17.87 12.99 -3.37
N SER A 144 18.26 12.36 -4.51
CA SER A 144 19.44 12.80 -5.29
C SER A 144 19.29 14.24 -5.82
N LEU A 145 18.04 14.68 -6.02
CA LEU A 145 17.70 16.02 -6.50
C LEU A 145 17.25 16.95 -5.35
N SER A 146 17.29 16.50 -4.10
CA SER A 146 16.77 17.23 -2.93
C SER A 146 15.32 17.69 -3.07
N LEU A 147 14.50 16.95 -3.83
CA LEU A 147 13.10 17.22 -4.01
C LEU A 147 12.27 16.59 -2.88
N THR A 148 11.20 17.26 -2.49
CA THR A 148 10.20 16.69 -1.58
C THR A 148 9.45 15.55 -2.28
N ALA A 149 9.25 14.43 -1.58
CA ALA A 149 8.44 13.32 -2.07
C ALA A 149 7.03 13.78 -2.47
N TYR A 150 6.54 13.24 -3.57
CA TYR A 150 5.19 13.54 -4.08
C TYR A 150 4.39 12.26 -4.31
N TYR A 151 3.29 12.14 -3.59
CA TYR A 151 2.37 11.00 -3.68
C TYR A 151 0.92 11.44 -3.91
N GLY A 152 0.75 12.53 -4.70
CA GLY A 152 -0.53 13.20 -4.90
C GLY A 152 -0.82 14.29 -3.84
N PRO A 153 -2.00 14.95 -3.95
CA PRO A 153 -2.42 15.96 -2.98
C PRO A 153 -2.49 15.37 -1.56
N THR A 154 -2.17 16.17 -0.55
CA THR A 154 -2.26 15.77 0.86
C THR A 154 -3.17 16.71 1.61
N PRO A 155 -3.92 16.24 2.62
CA PRO A 155 -4.01 14.85 3.11
C PRO A 155 -4.71 13.91 2.13
N ARG A 156 -4.49 12.57 2.28
CA ARG A 156 -5.15 11.53 1.51
C ARG A 156 -6.14 10.78 2.39
N LEU A 157 -7.37 10.62 1.94
CA LEU A 157 -8.43 9.94 2.70
C LEU A 157 -9.24 9.01 1.80
N ILE A 158 -9.36 7.75 2.20
CA ILE A 158 -10.19 6.75 1.52
C ILE A 158 -11.09 5.99 2.50
N ALA A 159 -12.16 5.41 1.98
CA ALA A 159 -12.97 4.44 2.71
C ALA A 159 -12.53 3.01 2.38
N VAL A 160 -12.23 2.19 3.40
CA VAL A 160 -11.96 0.77 3.26
C VAL A 160 -13.16 0.00 3.84
N VAL A 161 -13.82 -0.77 2.98
CA VAL A 161 -15.12 -1.37 3.28
C VAL A 161 -15.09 -2.87 3.06
N GLY A 162 -15.62 -3.61 4.02
CA GLY A 162 -15.89 -5.03 3.90
C GLY A 162 -17.40 -5.30 3.81
N SER A 163 -17.83 -5.91 2.71
CA SER A 163 -19.24 -6.31 2.56
C SER A 163 -19.50 -7.70 3.13
N ASP A 164 -20.76 -7.97 3.51
CA ASP A 164 -21.17 -9.30 3.96
C ASP A 164 -21.52 -10.26 2.80
N ALA A 165 -21.07 -9.93 1.59
CA ALA A 165 -21.30 -10.73 0.39
C ALA A 165 -20.74 -12.14 0.54
N ARG A 166 -21.59 -13.11 0.23
CA ARG A 166 -21.28 -14.53 0.22
C ARG A 166 -20.99 -14.99 -1.20
N PRO A 167 -20.42 -16.19 -1.40
CA PRO A 167 -20.22 -16.72 -2.74
C PRO A 167 -21.49 -16.63 -3.60
N GLY A 168 -21.37 -16.05 -4.79
CA GLY A 168 -22.47 -15.82 -5.73
C GLY A 168 -23.26 -14.52 -5.51
N GLN A 169 -22.93 -13.71 -4.50
CA GLN A 169 -23.51 -12.39 -4.29
C GLN A 169 -22.57 -11.29 -4.79
N THR A 170 -23.14 -10.22 -5.32
CA THR A 170 -22.40 -9.01 -5.73
C THR A 170 -21.97 -8.22 -4.49
N VAL A 171 -20.69 -7.94 -4.34
CA VAL A 171 -20.14 -7.23 -3.16
C VAL A 171 -20.75 -5.83 -2.99
N GLU A 172 -21.11 -5.19 -4.07
CA GLU A 172 -21.66 -3.83 -4.13
C GLU A 172 -23.15 -3.76 -3.80
N ALA A 173 -23.84 -4.91 -3.73
CA ALA A 173 -25.29 -4.98 -3.49
C ALA A 173 -25.63 -5.61 -2.12
N THR A 174 -24.66 -5.79 -1.24
CA THR A 174 -24.84 -6.33 0.10
C THR A 174 -24.52 -5.28 1.17
N ARG A 175 -24.54 -5.65 2.45
CA ARG A 175 -24.33 -4.67 3.53
C ARG A 175 -22.85 -4.42 3.77
N ALA A 176 -22.50 -3.17 4.07
CA ALA A 176 -21.18 -2.77 4.53
C ALA A 176 -20.98 -3.20 6.00
N ASP A 177 -20.35 -4.34 6.23
CA ASP A 177 -20.17 -4.94 7.56
C ASP A 177 -18.90 -4.47 8.28
N SER A 178 -17.94 -3.93 7.55
CA SER A 178 -16.72 -3.28 8.02
C SER A 178 -16.59 -1.94 7.34
N ILE A 179 -16.42 -0.87 8.10
CA ILE A 179 -16.32 0.49 7.56
C ILE A 179 -15.17 1.17 8.28
N HIS A 180 -14.14 1.56 7.52
CA HIS A 180 -12.96 2.26 8.04
C HIS A 180 -12.62 3.42 7.13
N PHE A 181 -12.31 4.56 7.73
CA PHE A 181 -11.70 5.69 7.05
C PHE A 181 -10.21 5.66 7.33
N VAL A 182 -9.42 5.61 6.26
CA VAL A 182 -7.96 5.58 6.32
C VAL A 182 -7.45 6.92 5.86
N GLY A 183 -6.73 7.59 6.73
CA GLY A 183 -6.10 8.88 6.47
C GLY A 183 -4.57 8.75 6.45
N LEU A 184 -3.94 9.47 5.52
CA LEU A 184 -2.49 9.62 5.38
C LEU A 184 -2.16 11.11 5.35
N GLY A 185 -1.53 11.60 6.42
CA GLY A 185 -1.11 13.00 6.56
C GLY A 185 0.15 13.32 5.73
N ALA A 186 0.54 14.59 5.75
CA ALA A 186 1.70 15.07 4.99
C ALA A 186 3.02 14.48 5.49
N SER A 187 3.18 14.34 6.81
CA SER A 187 4.45 14.00 7.49
C SER A 187 4.62 12.51 7.78
N GLY A 188 3.94 11.61 7.05
CA GLY A 188 3.99 10.16 7.31
C GLY A 188 3.09 9.69 8.46
N ASN A 189 2.39 10.60 9.14
CA ASN A 189 1.36 10.25 10.12
C ASN A 189 0.15 9.63 9.43
N ALA A 190 -0.52 8.70 10.09
CA ALA A 190 -1.68 8.02 9.54
C ALA A 190 -2.68 7.66 10.64
N ALA A 191 -3.95 7.52 10.26
CA ALA A 191 -4.97 7.02 11.16
C ALA A 191 -5.97 6.10 10.46
N ILE A 192 -6.52 5.17 11.21
CA ILE A 192 -7.62 4.30 10.81
C ILE A 192 -8.76 4.50 11.80
N VAL A 193 -9.87 5.03 11.32
CA VAL A 193 -11.06 5.26 12.12
C VAL A 193 -12.16 4.29 11.70
N GLY A 194 -12.48 3.33 12.58
CA GLY A 194 -13.56 2.39 12.38
C GLY A 194 -14.92 2.99 12.72
N LEU A 195 -15.92 2.79 11.88
CA LEU A 195 -17.29 3.22 12.13
C LEU A 195 -18.16 1.99 12.45
N PRO A 196 -18.82 1.92 13.63
CA PRO A 196 -19.71 0.82 13.93
C PRO A 196 -20.81 0.68 12.89
N ARG A 197 -20.95 -0.50 12.27
CA ARG A 197 -21.89 -0.72 11.16
C ARG A 197 -23.35 -0.49 11.52
N ASP A 198 -23.70 -0.63 12.80
CA ASP A 198 -25.05 -0.43 13.32
C ASP A 198 -25.35 1.04 13.69
N SER A 199 -24.43 1.98 13.34
CA SER A 199 -24.65 3.42 13.54
C SER A 199 -25.92 3.89 12.83
N TYR A 200 -26.82 4.53 13.59
CA TYR A 200 -28.12 4.97 13.12
C TYR A 200 -28.04 6.42 12.63
N VAL A 201 -27.87 6.59 11.35
CA VAL A 201 -27.54 7.87 10.71
C VAL A 201 -28.48 8.17 9.54
N PRO A 202 -28.57 9.41 9.05
CA PRO A 202 -29.18 9.69 7.76
C PRO A 202 -28.41 8.94 6.67
N VAL A 203 -29.09 8.13 5.86
CA VAL A 203 -28.55 7.50 4.66
C VAL A 203 -29.03 8.31 3.47
N SER A 204 -28.11 8.77 2.63
CA SER A 204 -28.40 9.66 1.50
C SER A 204 -29.49 9.08 0.61
N GLY A 205 -30.59 9.83 0.45
CA GLY A 205 -31.78 9.41 -0.31
C GLY A 205 -32.74 8.43 0.38
N TYR A 206 -32.40 7.88 1.57
CA TYR A 206 -33.19 6.78 2.20
C TYR A 206 -33.63 7.05 3.66
N GLY A 207 -33.39 8.28 4.18
CA GLY A 207 -33.72 8.62 5.56
C GLY A 207 -32.81 7.95 6.59
N ARG A 208 -33.25 7.92 7.87
CA ARG A 208 -32.41 7.34 8.94
C ARG A 208 -32.43 5.82 8.91
N GLN A 209 -31.25 5.23 8.76
CA GLN A 209 -31.00 3.79 8.68
C GLN A 209 -29.76 3.41 9.47
N LYS A 210 -29.49 2.11 9.64
CA LYS A 210 -28.14 1.65 9.98
C LYS A 210 -27.20 1.93 8.81
N ILE A 211 -26.03 2.48 9.09
CA ILE A 211 -25.10 2.86 8.03
C ILE A 211 -24.68 1.68 7.13
N THR A 212 -24.65 0.47 7.69
CA THR A 212 -24.40 -0.77 6.93
C THR A 212 -25.34 -0.96 5.74
N ASN A 213 -26.56 -0.40 5.80
CA ASN A 213 -27.55 -0.53 4.74
C ASN A 213 -27.29 0.40 3.55
N SER A 214 -26.44 1.43 3.70
CA SER A 214 -26.18 2.40 2.63
C SER A 214 -25.70 1.71 1.34
N LEU A 215 -24.82 0.69 1.46
CA LEU A 215 -24.35 -0.08 0.32
C LEU A 215 -25.45 -0.92 -0.33
N SER A 216 -26.29 -1.60 0.45
CA SER A 216 -27.36 -2.46 -0.10
C SER A 216 -28.58 -1.70 -0.63
N LEU A 217 -28.78 -0.44 -0.21
CA LEU A 217 -29.91 0.39 -0.63
C LEU A 217 -29.68 1.08 -1.98
N GLY A 218 -28.49 1.55 -2.24
CA GLY A 218 -28.19 2.32 -3.44
C GLY A 218 -26.75 2.16 -3.95
N GLY A 219 -26.08 1.06 -3.56
CA GLY A 219 -24.73 0.75 -4.05
C GLY A 219 -23.62 1.67 -3.48
N PRO A 220 -22.44 1.61 -4.09
CA PRO A 220 -21.28 2.38 -3.65
C PRO A 220 -21.49 3.89 -3.67
N ASP A 221 -22.24 4.42 -4.62
CA ASP A 221 -22.49 5.87 -4.72
C ASP A 221 -23.28 6.39 -3.52
N THR A 222 -24.37 5.69 -3.15
CA THR A 222 -25.16 6.02 -1.95
C THR A 222 -24.32 5.85 -0.67
N MET A 223 -23.50 4.83 -0.61
CA MET A 223 -22.58 4.59 0.50
C MET A 223 -21.60 5.75 0.65
N MET A 224 -20.92 6.14 -0.43
CA MET A 224 -19.95 7.23 -0.41
C MET A 224 -20.58 8.60 -0.12
N ALA A 225 -21.76 8.88 -0.69
CA ALA A 225 -22.52 10.08 -0.36
C ALA A 225 -22.86 10.11 1.14
N THR A 226 -23.35 8.99 1.68
CA THR A 226 -23.67 8.86 3.12
C THR A 226 -22.42 9.09 3.99
N PHE A 227 -21.25 8.56 3.59
CA PHE A 227 -20.02 8.74 4.35
C PHE A 227 -19.57 10.20 4.35
N ARG A 228 -19.58 10.87 3.18
CA ARG A 228 -19.22 12.29 3.07
C ARG A 228 -20.19 13.18 3.83
N ASP A 229 -21.50 12.93 3.72
CA ASP A 229 -22.53 13.68 4.42
C ASP A 229 -22.42 13.54 5.97
N LEU A 230 -22.02 12.34 6.44
CA LEU A 230 -21.87 12.07 7.87
C LEU A 230 -20.60 12.67 8.46
N THR A 231 -19.51 12.63 7.72
CA THR A 231 -18.17 12.93 8.28
C THR A 231 -17.61 14.28 7.86
N GLY A 232 -18.09 14.85 6.76
CA GLY A 232 -17.49 16.04 6.13
C GLY A 232 -16.13 15.77 5.47
N LEU A 233 -15.60 14.53 5.56
CA LEU A 233 -14.26 14.20 5.06
C LEU A 233 -14.18 14.24 3.53
N PRO A 234 -13.10 14.77 2.96
CA PRO A 234 -12.86 14.78 1.51
C PRO A 234 -12.37 13.39 1.02
N LEU A 235 -13.21 12.37 1.19
CA LEU A 235 -12.87 11.01 0.78
C LEU A 235 -12.65 10.93 -0.73
N GLU A 236 -11.46 10.51 -1.17
CA GLU A 236 -11.10 10.34 -2.58
C GLU A 236 -11.95 9.25 -3.25
N GLY A 237 -12.17 8.15 -2.53
CA GLY A 237 -12.90 7.00 -3.03
C GLY A 237 -12.97 5.88 -1.99
N TYR A 238 -13.22 4.68 -2.49
CA TYR A 238 -13.31 3.51 -1.65
C TYR A 238 -12.52 2.32 -2.20
N VAL A 239 -12.16 1.40 -1.28
CA VAL A 239 -11.76 0.02 -1.58
C VAL A 239 -12.73 -0.90 -0.89
N LEU A 240 -13.41 -1.77 -1.65
CA LEU A 240 -14.47 -2.65 -1.18
C LEU A 240 -14.14 -4.11 -1.51
N THR A 241 -14.29 -4.99 -0.53
CA THR A 241 -14.13 -6.44 -0.71
C THR A 241 -15.23 -7.23 0.00
N GLY A 242 -15.54 -8.43 -0.48
CA GLY A 242 -16.40 -9.39 0.23
C GLY A 242 -15.58 -10.41 1.02
N PHE A 243 -16.27 -11.32 1.73
CA PHE A 243 -15.59 -12.32 2.57
C PHE A 243 -14.56 -13.17 1.81
N ARG A 244 -14.89 -13.62 0.59
CA ARG A 244 -14.00 -14.43 -0.22
C ARG A 244 -12.82 -13.62 -0.74
N GLY A 245 -13.08 -12.41 -1.25
CA GLY A 245 -12.04 -11.50 -1.69
C GLY A 245 -11.05 -11.19 -0.57
N PHE A 246 -11.56 -10.86 0.63
CA PHE A 246 -10.73 -10.63 1.81
C PHE A 246 -9.84 -11.83 2.17
N GLN A 247 -10.39 -13.06 2.15
CA GLN A 247 -9.59 -14.26 2.42
C GLN A 247 -8.51 -14.47 1.37
N ASN A 248 -8.82 -14.26 0.09
CA ASN A 248 -7.87 -14.39 -1.00
C ASN A 248 -6.80 -13.30 -0.96
N LEU A 249 -7.16 -12.05 -0.62
CA LEU A 249 -6.16 -10.98 -0.41
C LEU A 249 -5.13 -11.37 0.65
N ILE A 250 -5.55 -12.02 1.74
CA ILE A 250 -4.60 -12.47 2.75
C ILE A 250 -3.83 -13.69 2.29
N ASN A 251 -4.49 -14.73 1.76
CA ASN A 251 -3.84 -16.00 1.44
C ASN A 251 -2.95 -15.94 0.19
N ASP A 252 -3.46 -15.29 -0.86
CA ASP A 252 -2.88 -15.38 -2.21
C ASP A 252 -1.99 -14.16 -2.53
N VAL A 253 -2.25 -13.01 -1.86
CA VAL A 253 -1.50 -11.75 -2.10
C VAL A 253 -0.49 -11.51 -0.98
N LEU A 254 -0.91 -11.61 0.29
CA LEU A 254 -0.06 -11.28 1.45
C LEU A 254 0.59 -12.51 2.11
N GLY A 255 0.07 -13.72 1.87
CA GLY A 255 0.47 -14.96 2.54
C GLY A 255 -0.15 -15.14 3.92
N ALA A 256 0.02 -14.20 4.81
CA ALA A 256 -0.57 -14.13 6.15
C ALA A 256 -0.46 -12.72 6.73
N VAL A 257 -1.17 -12.44 7.82
CA VAL A 257 -1.03 -11.19 8.58
C VAL A 257 -0.68 -11.46 10.04
N SER A 258 0.37 -10.82 10.56
CA SER A 258 0.83 -10.99 11.93
C SER A 258 0.07 -10.07 12.88
N VAL A 259 -0.76 -10.63 13.76
CA VAL A 259 -1.64 -9.88 14.65
C VAL A 259 -1.32 -10.18 16.11
N LYS A 260 -1.24 -9.16 16.97
CA LYS A 260 -1.22 -9.33 18.42
C LYS A 260 -2.66 -9.46 18.91
N VAL A 261 -3.16 -10.71 19.00
CA VAL A 261 -4.49 -11.01 19.53
C VAL A 261 -4.56 -10.61 21.01
N PRO A 262 -5.48 -9.70 21.41
CA PRO A 262 -5.42 -9.06 22.73
C PRO A 262 -5.83 -10.00 23.90
N PHE A 263 -6.66 -10.98 23.62
CA PHE A 263 -7.17 -11.98 24.59
C PHE A 263 -7.62 -13.23 23.84
N ASN A 264 -7.85 -14.34 24.56
CA ASN A 264 -8.37 -15.56 23.96
C ASN A 264 -9.76 -15.32 23.37
N ILE A 265 -9.95 -15.73 22.12
CA ILE A 265 -11.22 -15.60 21.39
C ILE A 265 -11.76 -16.99 21.09
N SER A 266 -13.02 -17.23 21.47
CA SER A 266 -13.77 -18.43 21.10
C SER A 266 -15.18 -18.02 20.68
N ASP A 267 -15.33 -17.64 19.39
CA ASP A 267 -16.60 -17.18 18.81
C ASP A 267 -17.03 -18.13 17.67
N ARG A 268 -17.95 -19.06 17.99
CA ARG A 268 -18.47 -20.04 17.02
C ARG A 268 -19.19 -19.41 15.84
N TRP A 269 -19.80 -18.23 16.02
CA TRP A 269 -20.55 -17.55 14.95
C TRP A 269 -19.61 -16.86 13.96
N ALA A 270 -18.48 -16.34 14.46
CA ALA A 270 -17.41 -15.80 13.64
C ALA A 270 -16.46 -16.89 13.12
N LYS A 271 -16.53 -18.12 13.68
CA LYS A 271 -15.55 -19.20 13.48
C LYS A 271 -14.13 -18.77 13.90
N ALA A 272 -14.05 -17.97 14.96
CA ALA A 272 -12.79 -17.45 15.50
C ALA A 272 -12.40 -18.26 16.75
N TYR A 273 -11.26 -18.96 16.70
CA TYR A 273 -10.68 -19.72 17.80
C TYR A 273 -9.20 -19.37 17.86
N LEU A 274 -8.87 -18.33 18.64
CA LEU A 274 -7.54 -17.72 18.68
C LEU A 274 -7.09 -17.57 20.13
N ASN A 275 -5.83 -17.87 20.40
CA ASN A 275 -5.22 -17.59 21.69
C ASN A 275 -4.75 -16.13 21.78
N ALA A 276 -4.58 -15.60 22.97
CA ALA A 276 -3.92 -14.32 23.18
C ALA A 276 -2.44 -14.39 22.76
N GLY A 277 -1.91 -13.26 22.26
CA GLY A 277 -0.52 -13.14 21.84
C GLY A 277 -0.37 -12.92 20.33
N ARG A 278 0.87 -12.84 19.86
CA ARG A 278 1.17 -12.65 18.43
C ARG A 278 0.95 -13.95 17.67
N GLN A 279 0.21 -13.87 16.58
CA GLN A 279 -0.10 -14.99 15.71
C GLN A 279 -0.13 -14.53 14.27
N ASP A 280 0.34 -15.38 13.36
CA ASP A 280 0.20 -15.19 11.92
C ASP A 280 -1.14 -15.83 11.51
N LEU A 281 -2.04 -15.00 11.02
CA LEU A 281 -3.40 -15.39 10.67
C LEU A 281 -3.51 -15.57 9.16
N ASP A 282 -3.98 -16.74 8.73
CA ASP A 282 -4.46 -16.94 7.36
C ASP A 282 -5.77 -16.20 7.10
N GLY A 283 -6.24 -16.19 5.86
CA GLY A 283 -7.46 -15.47 5.48
C GLY A 283 -8.72 -15.91 6.23
N ALA A 284 -8.84 -17.20 6.61
CA ALA A 284 -9.99 -17.70 7.36
C ALA A 284 -9.92 -17.25 8.83
N GLN A 285 -8.76 -17.32 9.44
CA GLN A 285 -8.50 -16.88 10.80
C GLN A 285 -8.64 -15.35 10.94
N ALA A 286 -8.09 -14.59 10.00
CA ALA A 286 -8.21 -13.14 9.95
C ALA A 286 -9.67 -12.69 9.75
N LEU A 287 -10.43 -13.38 8.87
CA LEU A 287 -11.87 -13.14 8.74
C LEU A 287 -12.62 -13.47 10.02
N GLY A 288 -12.29 -14.58 10.68
CA GLY A 288 -12.85 -14.95 11.98
C GLY A 288 -12.59 -13.87 13.03
N PHE A 289 -11.34 -13.42 13.17
CA PHE A 289 -10.92 -12.35 14.07
C PHE A 289 -11.67 -11.04 13.80
N SER A 290 -11.77 -10.63 12.52
CA SER A 290 -12.49 -9.43 12.07
C SER A 290 -14.01 -9.48 12.30
N ARG A 291 -14.59 -10.66 12.56
CA ARG A 291 -16.04 -10.89 12.76
C ARG A 291 -16.42 -11.20 14.19
N ALA A 292 -15.46 -11.54 15.05
CA ALA A 292 -15.70 -11.89 16.44
C ALA A 292 -16.32 -10.71 17.21
N ARG A 293 -17.51 -10.91 17.80
CA ARG A 293 -18.24 -9.87 18.56
C ARG A 293 -19.08 -10.40 19.71
N LYS A 294 -19.59 -11.64 19.62
CA LYS A 294 -20.54 -12.16 20.60
C LYS A 294 -19.90 -12.63 21.90
N THR A 295 -18.62 -12.97 21.81
CA THR A 295 -17.83 -13.52 22.92
C THR A 295 -16.65 -12.64 23.30
N VAL A 296 -16.56 -11.43 22.73
CA VAL A 296 -15.50 -10.47 23.04
C VAL A 296 -16.07 -9.27 23.81
N PRO A 297 -15.30 -8.70 24.75
CA PRO A 297 -15.68 -7.46 25.44
C PRO A 297 -15.96 -6.33 24.43
N GLY A 298 -16.93 -5.45 24.72
CA GLY A 298 -17.25 -4.31 23.85
C GLY A 298 -17.95 -4.63 22.53
N GLY A 299 -18.13 -5.92 22.20
CA GLY A 299 -18.97 -6.38 21.08
C GLY A 299 -18.60 -5.77 19.73
N ASP A 300 -19.48 -4.94 19.18
CA ASP A 300 -19.33 -4.35 17.86
C ASP A 300 -18.14 -3.34 17.76
N PHE A 301 -17.89 -2.60 18.83
CA PHE A 301 -16.75 -1.68 18.89
C PHE A 301 -15.42 -2.42 18.86
N THR A 302 -15.28 -3.50 19.65
CA THR A 302 -14.08 -4.33 19.62
C THR A 302 -13.89 -5.00 18.26
N ARG A 303 -14.98 -5.44 17.62
CA ARG A 303 -14.92 -5.97 16.26
C ARG A 303 -14.35 -4.94 15.29
N SER A 304 -14.84 -3.69 15.33
CA SER A 304 -14.32 -2.62 14.46
C SER A 304 -12.84 -2.34 14.73
N LYS A 305 -12.41 -2.35 16.00
CA LYS A 305 -10.99 -2.21 16.35
C LYS A 305 -10.14 -3.38 15.82
N HIS A 306 -10.64 -4.62 15.90
CA HIS A 306 -9.96 -5.80 15.34
C HIS A 306 -9.79 -5.69 13.83
N GLN A 307 -10.77 -5.15 13.12
CA GLN A 307 -10.68 -4.90 11.68
C GLN A 307 -9.57 -3.92 11.34
N GLY A 308 -9.44 -2.81 12.08
CA GLY A 308 -8.33 -1.88 11.93
C GLY A 308 -6.96 -2.51 12.23
N MET A 309 -6.88 -3.42 13.21
CA MET A 309 -5.64 -4.18 13.47
C MET A 309 -5.22 -5.04 12.27
N ILE A 310 -6.17 -5.65 11.56
CA ILE A 310 -5.88 -6.39 10.32
C ILE A 310 -5.34 -5.45 9.23
N LEU A 311 -5.92 -4.27 9.06
CA LEU A 311 -5.44 -3.30 8.07
C LEU A 311 -4.01 -2.86 8.35
N ILE A 312 -3.67 -2.56 9.61
CA ILE A 312 -2.31 -2.23 10.02
C ILE A 312 -1.35 -3.40 9.78
N SER A 313 -1.77 -4.62 10.12
CA SER A 313 -0.94 -5.82 9.91
C SER A 313 -0.73 -6.12 8.43
N ALA A 314 -1.73 -5.89 7.59
CA ALA A 314 -1.61 -5.99 6.14
C ALA A 314 -0.61 -4.97 5.58
N LEU A 315 -0.70 -3.70 6.03
CA LEU A 315 0.27 -2.68 5.65
C LEU A 315 1.69 -3.04 6.08
N ALA A 316 1.89 -3.60 7.28
CA ALA A 316 3.20 -4.05 7.74
C ALA A 316 3.81 -5.15 6.83
N VAL A 317 2.98 -6.04 6.26
CA VAL A 317 3.43 -7.02 5.27
C VAL A 317 3.89 -6.32 3.99
N VAL A 318 3.09 -5.37 3.47
CA VAL A 318 3.43 -4.62 2.25
C VAL A 318 4.72 -3.80 2.45
N GLN A 319 4.90 -3.17 3.61
CA GLN A 319 6.14 -2.47 3.95
C GLN A 319 7.36 -3.39 3.98
N HIS A 320 7.21 -4.61 4.50
CA HIS A 320 8.29 -5.60 4.51
C HIS A 320 8.67 -6.04 3.09
N LEU A 321 7.70 -6.12 2.18
CA LEU A 321 7.94 -6.44 0.77
C LEU A 321 8.58 -5.28 0.00
N GLY A 322 8.43 -4.06 0.48
CA GLY A 322 8.96 -2.84 -0.13
C GLY A 322 8.04 -2.23 -1.19
N VAL A 323 8.33 -0.99 -1.55
CA VAL A 323 7.54 -0.20 -2.50
C VAL A 323 7.53 -0.81 -3.90
N SER A 324 8.63 -1.46 -4.31
CA SER A 324 8.76 -2.14 -5.60
C SER A 324 7.80 -3.33 -5.77
N ALA A 325 7.24 -3.85 -4.67
CA ALA A 325 6.23 -4.91 -4.76
C ALA A 325 4.82 -4.39 -5.09
N ILE A 326 4.57 -3.08 -4.98
CA ILE A 326 3.23 -2.49 -5.15
C ILE A 326 2.59 -2.86 -6.50
N PRO A 327 3.27 -2.77 -7.66
CA PRO A 327 2.65 -3.14 -8.94
C PRO A 327 2.06 -4.55 -8.93
N GLN A 328 2.84 -5.55 -8.53
CA GLN A 328 2.40 -6.95 -8.50
C GLN A 328 1.32 -7.20 -7.44
N LEU A 329 1.38 -6.48 -6.30
CA LEU A 329 0.34 -6.57 -5.27
C LEU A 329 -0.98 -5.97 -5.77
N MET A 330 -0.95 -4.87 -6.52
CA MET A 330 -2.14 -4.27 -7.13
C MET A 330 -2.76 -5.21 -8.18
N GLU A 331 -1.96 -5.76 -9.08
CA GLU A 331 -2.41 -6.75 -10.08
C GLU A 331 -3.04 -7.97 -9.41
N ALA A 332 -2.37 -8.55 -8.42
CA ALA A 332 -2.87 -9.72 -7.69
C ALA A 332 -4.13 -9.42 -6.88
N ALA A 333 -4.30 -8.20 -6.39
CA ALA A 333 -5.45 -7.78 -5.60
C ALA A 333 -6.69 -7.45 -6.48
N GLU A 334 -6.51 -7.04 -7.72
CA GLU A 334 -7.58 -6.58 -8.61
C GLU A 334 -8.81 -7.48 -8.65
N PRO A 335 -8.71 -8.82 -8.83
CA PRO A 335 -9.88 -9.69 -8.91
C PRO A 335 -10.62 -9.86 -7.58
N HIS A 336 -10.09 -9.32 -6.48
CA HIS A 336 -10.59 -9.51 -5.12
C HIS A 336 -11.22 -8.26 -4.50
N LEU A 337 -11.17 -7.13 -5.21
CA LEU A 337 -11.69 -5.85 -4.73
C LEU A 337 -12.51 -5.12 -5.80
N SER A 338 -13.35 -4.19 -5.34
CA SER A 338 -14.00 -3.17 -6.15
C SER A 338 -13.56 -1.80 -5.64
N THR A 339 -13.30 -0.87 -6.56
CA THR A 339 -12.87 0.49 -6.21
C THR A 339 -13.23 1.48 -7.32
N ASN A 340 -13.58 2.71 -6.91
CA ASN A 340 -13.72 3.85 -7.82
C ASN A 340 -12.45 4.73 -7.87
N LEU A 341 -11.42 4.38 -7.11
CA LEU A 341 -10.13 5.04 -7.22
C LEU A 341 -9.51 4.75 -8.61
N THR A 342 -8.88 5.74 -9.19
CA THR A 342 -8.09 5.55 -10.40
C THR A 342 -6.83 4.73 -10.10
N THR A 343 -6.20 4.17 -11.13
CA THR A 343 -4.93 3.44 -10.98
C THR A 343 -3.85 4.34 -10.38
N GLU A 344 -3.78 5.60 -10.81
CA GLU A 344 -2.87 6.62 -10.26
C GLU A 344 -3.13 6.88 -8.77
N GLN A 345 -4.40 7.10 -8.40
CA GLN A 345 -4.76 7.33 -6.99
C GLN A 345 -4.39 6.14 -6.10
N LEU A 346 -4.65 4.91 -6.58
CA LEU A 346 -4.34 3.72 -5.81
C LEU A 346 -2.84 3.47 -5.69
N LEU A 347 -2.08 3.64 -6.80
CA LEU A 347 -0.62 3.50 -6.81
C LEU A 347 0.04 4.50 -5.85
N THR A 348 -0.30 5.78 -5.98
CA THR A 348 0.30 6.85 -5.16
C THR A 348 -0.15 6.77 -3.70
N PHE A 349 -1.42 6.38 -3.42
CA PHE A 349 -1.90 6.13 -2.07
C PHE A 349 -1.14 4.96 -1.42
N SER A 350 -0.96 3.85 -2.15
CA SER A 350 -0.25 2.67 -1.65
C SER A 350 1.21 2.99 -1.34
N ALA A 351 1.91 3.72 -2.21
CA ALA A 351 3.28 4.13 -1.98
C ALA A 351 3.41 5.06 -0.76
N LYS A 352 2.51 6.04 -0.62
CA LYS A 352 2.45 6.90 0.57
C LYS A 352 2.18 6.11 1.85
N ALA A 353 1.30 5.09 1.80
CA ALA A 353 1.02 4.24 2.95
C ALA A 353 2.25 3.39 3.34
N VAL A 354 3.04 2.92 2.36
CA VAL A 354 4.30 2.21 2.63
C VAL A 354 5.32 3.11 3.31
N ALA A 355 5.31 4.40 3.04
CA ALA A 355 6.20 5.38 3.68
C ALA A 355 5.73 5.81 5.09
N ALA A 356 4.52 5.41 5.54
CA ALA A 356 4.00 5.77 6.86
C ALA A 356 4.65 4.96 7.98
N ASP A 357 4.74 5.51 9.21
CA ASP A 357 5.18 4.75 10.37
C ASP A 357 4.05 3.84 10.90
N VAL A 358 4.11 2.55 10.56
CA VAL A 358 3.13 1.54 11.01
C VAL A 358 3.00 1.50 12.54
N GLY A 359 4.09 1.77 13.27
CA GLY A 359 4.10 1.77 14.73
C GLY A 359 3.31 2.94 15.35
N ALA A 360 3.13 4.01 14.58
CA ALA A 360 2.46 5.24 14.99
C ALA A 360 1.06 5.41 14.40
N ILE A 361 0.52 4.40 13.69
CA ILE A 361 -0.83 4.48 13.13
C ILE A 361 -1.89 4.40 14.23
N ASP A 362 -2.69 5.45 14.37
CA ASP A 362 -3.85 5.43 15.24
C ASP A 362 -4.93 4.49 14.72
N ASN A 363 -5.41 3.61 15.59
CA ASN A 363 -6.55 2.74 15.30
C ASN A 363 -7.64 3.00 16.33
N VAL A 364 -8.61 3.81 15.96
CA VAL A 364 -9.71 4.20 16.86
C VAL A 364 -11.06 3.80 16.28
N VAL A 365 -12.09 3.79 17.12
CA VAL A 365 -13.46 3.51 16.71
C VAL A 365 -14.33 4.72 17.06
N ALA A 366 -15.13 5.18 16.12
CA ALA A 366 -16.05 6.30 16.32
C ALA A 366 -16.91 6.08 17.58
N PRO A 367 -16.89 7.02 18.54
CA PRO A 367 -17.54 6.85 19.82
C PRO A 367 -19.07 6.89 19.69
N GLY A 368 -19.73 6.05 20.49
CA GLY A 368 -21.18 5.94 20.49
C GLY A 368 -21.69 5.01 21.57
N SER A 369 -23.01 4.89 21.65
CA SER A 369 -23.68 4.03 22.63
C SER A 369 -24.70 3.12 21.97
N PRO A 370 -24.80 1.84 22.41
CA PRO A 370 -25.87 0.95 21.97
C PRO A 370 -27.25 1.52 22.36
N GLY A 371 -28.23 1.33 21.45
CA GLY A 371 -29.61 1.76 21.68
C GLY A 371 -30.60 1.01 20.81
N ARG A 372 -31.80 1.52 20.70
CA ARG A 372 -32.88 0.95 19.89
C ARG A 372 -33.57 2.04 19.07
N ALA A 373 -33.83 1.72 17.81
CA ALA A 373 -34.72 2.48 16.93
C ALA A 373 -35.88 1.57 16.55
N GLY A 374 -37.04 1.76 17.21
CA GLY A 374 -38.16 0.79 17.16
C GLY A 374 -37.72 -0.57 17.71
N SER A 375 -37.85 -1.62 16.91
CA SER A 375 -37.41 -2.98 17.26
C SER A 375 -35.92 -3.24 16.97
N ALA A 376 -35.28 -2.38 16.17
CA ALA A 376 -33.90 -2.58 15.74
C ALA A 376 -32.90 -2.17 16.83
N SER A 377 -31.88 -3.00 17.07
CA SER A 377 -30.68 -2.61 17.85
C SER A 377 -29.80 -1.73 16.98
N VAL A 378 -29.38 -0.58 17.50
CA VAL A 378 -28.59 0.43 16.78
C VAL A 378 -27.45 0.97 17.65
N VAL A 379 -26.54 1.72 17.05
CA VAL A 379 -25.56 2.56 17.75
C VAL A 379 -25.92 4.03 17.49
N TYR A 380 -26.02 4.81 18.54
CA TYR A 380 -26.10 6.25 18.45
C TYR A 380 -24.70 6.82 18.64
N LEU A 381 -24.19 7.49 17.61
CA LEU A 381 -22.89 8.19 17.69
C LEU A 381 -22.98 9.32 18.74
N SER A 382 -21.92 9.53 19.49
CA SER A 382 -21.85 10.64 20.45
C SER A 382 -21.39 11.93 19.75
N ASN A 383 -21.60 13.10 20.35
CA ASN A 383 -21.13 14.38 19.79
C ASN A 383 -19.60 14.46 19.68
N ALA A 384 -18.86 13.58 20.37
CA ALA A 384 -17.40 13.51 20.24
C ALA A 384 -16.92 13.04 18.85
N VAL A 385 -17.83 12.49 18.01
CA VAL A 385 -17.45 12.13 16.64
C VAL A 385 -17.15 13.37 15.78
N ASP A 386 -17.77 14.52 16.05
CA ASP A 386 -17.56 15.73 15.24
C ASP A 386 -16.09 16.19 15.35
N GLN A 387 -15.52 16.13 16.58
CA GLN A 387 -14.09 16.40 16.78
C GLN A 387 -13.22 15.33 16.12
N LEU A 388 -13.58 14.05 16.23
CA LEU A 388 -12.84 12.97 15.60
C LEU A 388 -12.77 13.12 14.07
N TRP A 389 -13.84 13.57 13.42
CA TRP A 389 -13.83 13.84 11.98
C TRP A 389 -12.99 15.06 11.63
N ALA A 390 -13.08 16.13 12.43
CA ALA A 390 -12.24 17.31 12.24
C ALA A 390 -10.74 17.00 12.39
N ASP A 391 -10.37 16.18 13.38
CA ASP A 391 -8.99 15.73 13.56
C ASP A 391 -8.52 14.89 12.36
N LEU A 392 -9.37 13.95 11.89
CA LEU A 392 -9.02 13.08 10.76
C LEU A 392 -8.93 13.81 9.40
N GLU A 393 -9.52 15.00 9.28
CA GLU A 393 -9.45 15.81 8.04
C GLU A 393 -8.02 16.06 7.59
N ASN A 394 -7.05 16.08 8.51
CA ASN A 394 -5.62 16.21 8.21
C ASN A 394 -4.93 14.88 7.85
N GLY A 395 -5.68 13.78 7.80
CA GLY A 395 -5.18 12.44 7.48
C GLY A 395 -4.59 11.67 8.66
N TYR A 396 -4.63 12.23 9.86
CA TYR A 396 -4.19 11.61 11.12
C TYR A 396 -4.95 12.21 12.31
N LEU A 397 -4.80 11.61 13.48
CA LEU A 397 -5.36 12.18 14.71
C LEU A 397 -4.28 12.98 15.42
N SER A 398 -4.60 14.21 15.80
CA SER A 398 -3.74 15.03 16.66
C SER A 398 -3.92 14.59 18.11
N ASP A 399 -2.83 14.51 18.88
CA ASP A 399 -2.83 14.26 20.34
C ASP A 399 -3.62 15.30 21.11
#